data_51a4b52bbb64328f51a5b0cd3aaea589
#
_entry.id   51a4b52bbb64328f51a5b0cd3aaea589
#
_cell.length_a   1.000
_cell.length_b   1.000
_cell.length_c   1.000
_cell.angle_alpha   90.00
_cell.angle_beta   90.00
_cell.angle_gamma   90.00
#
_symmetry.space_group_name_H-M   'P 1'
#
loop_
_entity.id
_entity.type
_entity.pdbx_description
1 polymer ?
#
loop_
_entity_poly.entity_id
_entity_poly.type
_entity_poly.pdbx_seq_one_letter_code
_entity_poly.pdbx_strand_id
1 'polypeptide(L)'
;MTRMEKKLPPLIQALLAPWHYPGVSGVELVQTHISWLLLAGDYAYKIKKPVKLPFLDFSTLELRHRCCLDELRLNRRLSPDIYLDVVGIFNTPQAPQLEGSGTPIEYAVKMRRFDATTIPERVQRYLDLV
;
A
#
# COMPACT_ATOMS: atom_id res chain seq x y z
N MET A 1 -20.80 2.70 16.32
CA MET A 1 -20.57 2.58 15.66
C MET A 1 -20.37 2.59 14.98
N THR A 2 -20.33 2.55 14.84
CA THR A 2 -19.98 2.55 14.04
C THR A 2 -20.04 2.62 13.14
N ARG A 3 -20.08 2.88 12.94
CA ARG A 3 -19.94 2.94 12.02
C ARG A 3 -19.55 2.99 11.11
N MET A 4 -19.70 3.17 11.02
CA MET A 4 -19.15 3.25 10.15
C MET A 4 -18.39 2.68 9.59
N GLU A 5 -18.47 2.03 9.88
CA GLU A 5 -17.44 1.63 9.33
C GLU A 5 -17.70 1.01 8.14
N LYS A 6 -17.05 1.44 7.11
CA LYS A 6 -17.09 0.86 5.84
C LYS A 6 -16.44 -0.46 5.91
N LYS A 7 -17.05 -1.46 5.32
CA LYS A 7 -16.43 -2.72 5.13
C LYS A 7 -15.22 -2.57 4.26
N LEU A 8 -14.14 -3.24 4.63
CA LEU A 8 -12.94 -3.30 3.80
C LEU A 8 -13.18 -4.21 2.60
N PRO A 9 -12.57 -3.93 1.43
CA PRO A 9 -12.63 -4.85 0.30
C PRO A 9 -12.05 -6.21 0.66
N PRO A 10 -12.51 -7.28 0.00
CA PRO A 10 -12.00 -8.63 0.31
C PRO A 10 -10.50 -8.74 0.24
N LEU A 11 -9.86 -8.07 -0.74
CA LEU A 11 -8.40 -8.12 -0.87
C LEU A 11 -7.72 -7.57 0.38
N ILE A 12 -8.18 -6.44 0.89
CA ILE A 12 -7.55 -5.82 2.06
C ILE A 12 -7.82 -6.65 3.30
N GLN A 13 -9.03 -7.19 3.46
CA GLN A 13 -9.33 -8.08 4.57
C GLN A 13 -8.40 -9.29 4.56
N ALA A 14 -8.19 -9.89 3.40
CA ALA A 14 -7.33 -11.06 3.28
C ALA A 14 -5.88 -10.71 3.62
N LEU A 15 -5.41 -9.55 3.17
CA LEU A 15 -4.02 -9.15 3.40
C LEU A 15 -3.73 -8.72 4.84
N LEU A 16 -4.75 -8.61 5.68
CA LEU A 16 -4.54 -8.37 7.12
C LEU A 16 -4.10 -9.62 7.84
N ALA A 17 -4.22 -10.80 7.21
CA ALA A 17 -3.81 -12.04 7.83
C ALA A 17 -2.28 -12.14 7.85
N PRO A 18 -1.67 -12.45 9.01
CA PRO A 18 -0.21 -12.39 9.14
C PRO A 18 0.55 -13.45 8.34
N TRP A 19 -0.10 -14.52 7.92
CA TRP A 19 0.61 -15.58 7.19
C TRP A 19 1.09 -15.15 5.79
N HIS A 20 0.62 -14.01 5.29
CA HIS A 20 1.13 -13.49 4.02
C HIS A 20 2.54 -12.90 4.14
N TYR A 21 3.02 -12.72 5.36
CA TYR A 21 4.27 -12.00 5.62
C TYR A 21 5.15 -12.84 6.52
N PRO A 22 6.36 -13.23 6.06
CA PRO A 22 7.23 -14.12 6.84
C PRO A 22 7.59 -13.50 8.20
N GLY A 23 7.42 -14.31 9.25
CA GLY A 23 7.83 -13.90 10.59
C GLY A 23 6.96 -12.85 11.26
N VAL A 24 5.81 -12.53 10.69
CA VAL A 24 4.94 -11.49 11.21
C VAL A 24 3.82 -12.11 12.04
N SER A 25 3.58 -11.56 13.23
CA SER A 25 2.52 -12.05 14.11
C SER A 25 1.23 -11.25 14.00
N GLY A 26 1.26 -10.06 13.43
CA GLY A 26 0.07 -9.24 13.26
C GLY A 26 0.31 -8.14 12.25
N VAL A 27 -0.77 -7.62 11.68
CA VAL A 27 -0.71 -6.58 10.66
C VAL A 27 -1.60 -5.42 11.10
N GLU A 28 -1.06 -4.21 11.03
CA GLU A 28 -1.83 -3.00 11.31
C GLU A 28 -2.27 -2.35 10.02
N LEU A 29 -3.44 -1.76 10.01
CA LEU A 29 -3.96 -1.06 8.85
C LEU A 29 -4.09 0.42 9.15
N VAL A 30 -3.52 1.24 8.27
CA VAL A 30 -3.71 2.69 8.29
C VAL A 30 -4.39 3.07 6.99
N GLN A 31 -5.42 3.90 7.06
CA GLN A 31 -6.15 4.32 5.87
C GLN A 31 -6.06 5.82 5.68
N THR A 32 -5.93 6.22 4.43
CA THR A 32 -6.12 7.61 4.02
C THR A 32 -7.29 7.64 3.04
N HIS A 33 -7.62 8.81 2.52
CA HIS A 33 -8.69 8.93 1.52
C HIS A 33 -8.38 8.17 0.24
N ILE A 34 -7.10 7.96 -0.05
CA ILE A 34 -6.67 7.43 -1.34
C ILE A 34 -5.84 6.14 -1.25
N SER A 35 -5.52 5.68 -0.04
CA SER A 35 -4.64 4.51 0.10
C SER A 35 -4.96 3.69 1.34
N TRP A 36 -4.61 2.40 1.27
CA TRP A 36 -4.51 1.53 2.43
C TRP A 36 -3.03 1.26 2.67
N LEU A 37 -2.60 1.39 3.92
CA LEU A 37 -1.22 1.10 4.29
C LEU A 37 -1.21 -0.07 5.27
N LEU A 38 -0.58 -1.17 4.87
CA LEU A 38 -0.49 -2.38 5.68
C LEU A 38 0.88 -2.44 6.32
N LEU A 39 0.92 -2.38 7.63
CA LEU A 39 2.16 -2.40 8.40
C LEU A 39 2.39 -3.82 8.90
N ALA A 40 3.38 -4.49 8.32
CA ALA A 40 3.63 -5.91 8.55
C ALA A 40 5.12 -6.13 8.85
N GLY A 41 5.46 -6.33 10.12
CA GLY A 41 6.85 -6.54 10.52
C GLY A 41 7.69 -5.32 10.21
N ASP A 42 8.77 -5.54 9.46
CA ASP A 42 9.70 -4.48 9.11
C ASP A 42 9.29 -3.69 7.88
N TYR A 43 8.15 -4.04 7.27
CA TYR A 43 7.75 -3.46 6.00
C TYR A 43 6.36 -2.85 6.05
N ALA A 44 6.12 -1.94 5.13
CA ALA A 44 4.81 -1.34 4.91
C ALA A 44 4.46 -1.51 3.43
N TYR A 45 3.20 -1.82 3.17
CA TYR A 45 2.69 -2.02 1.81
C TYR A 45 1.56 -1.04 1.56
N LYS A 46 1.78 -0.12 0.64
CA LYS A 46 0.80 0.92 0.35
C LYS A 46 0.04 0.56 -0.92
N ILE A 47 -1.26 0.36 -0.78
CA ILE A 47 -2.14 0.01 -1.89
C ILE A 47 -3.07 1.19 -2.16
N LYS A 48 -3.13 1.64 -3.40
CA LYS A 48 -3.96 2.78 -3.76
C LYS A 48 -5.41 2.37 -3.90
N LYS A 49 -6.31 3.21 -3.39
CA LYS A 49 -7.74 2.98 -3.51
C LYS A 49 -8.19 3.31 -4.94
N PRO A 50 -9.18 2.58 -5.48
CA PRO A 50 -9.67 2.85 -6.84
C PRO A 50 -10.64 4.03 -6.85
N VAL A 51 -10.09 5.22 -6.60
CA VAL A 51 -10.88 6.44 -6.50
C VAL A 51 -10.51 7.39 -7.65
N LYS A 52 -11.46 8.25 -7.99
CA LYS A 52 -11.23 9.29 -8.97
C LYS A 52 -11.66 10.62 -8.36
N LEU A 53 -10.70 11.52 -8.24
CA LEU A 53 -10.92 12.85 -7.68
C LEU A 53 -10.56 13.88 -8.75
N PRO A 54 -10.92 15.16 -8.57
CA PRO A 54 -10.62 16.16 -9.60
C PRO A 54 -9.14 16.27 -9.96
N PHE A 55 -8.26 15.94 -9.00
CA PHE A 55 -6.81 16.08 -9.21
C PHE A 55 -6.09 14.74 -9.23
N LEU A 56 -6.83 13.62 -9.22
CA LEU A 56 -6.21 12.31 -9.04
C LEU A 56 -7.13 11.23 -9.60
N ASP A 57 -6.58 10.35 -10.43
CA ASP A 57 -7.36 9.25 -11.00
C ASP A 57 -6.66 7.92 -10.76
N PHE A 58 -7.21 7.14 -9.83
CA PHE A 58 -6.76 5.78 -9.52
C PHE A 58 -7.83 4.76 -9.91
N SER A 59 -8.73 5.11 -10.82
CA SER A 59 -9.90 4.29 -11.10
C SER A 59 -9.60 2.98 -11.81
N THR A 60 -8.47 2.87 -12.51
CA THR A 60 -8.09 1.64 -13.19
C THR A 60 -6.81 1.06 -12.58
N LEU A 61 -6.65 -0.25 -12.74
CA LEU A 61 -5.43 -0.92 -12.28
C LEU A 61 -4.18 -0.35 -12.95
N GLU A 62 -4.29 -0.06 -14.24
CA GLU A 62 -3.16 0.49 -14.98
C GLU A 62 -2.73 1.85 -14.42
N LEU A 63 -3.69 2.71 -14.10
CA LEU A 63 -3.39 4.01 -13.51
C LEU A 63 -2.76 3.86 -12.14
N ARG A 64 -3.26 2.93 -11.33
CA ARG A 64 -2.67 2.67 -10.01
C ARG A 64 -1.25 2.15 -10.13
N HIS A 65 -1.00 1.26 -11.08
CA HIS A 65 0.34 0.72 -11.30
C HIS A 65 1.32 1.81 -11.70
N ARG A 66 0.92 2.64 -12.66
CA ARG A 66 1.76 3.75 -13.12
C ARG A 66 2.08 4.70 -11.98
N CYS A 67 1.08 5.00 -11.17
CA CYS A 67 1.27 5.91 -10.05
C CYS A 67 2.21 5.31 -8.99
N CYS A 68 2.12 4.00 -8.76
CA CYS A 68 3.05 3.32 -7.85
C CYS A 68 4.50 3.43 -8.35
N LEU A 69 4.70 3.23 -9.65
CA LEU A 69 6.03 3.33 -10.23
C LEU A 69 6.58 4.76 -10.14
N ASP A 70 5.73 5.74 -10.39
CA ASP A 70 6.14 7.15 -10.29
C ASP A 70 6.47 7.51 -8.84
N GLU A 71 5.66 7.05 -7.90
CA GLU A 71 5.91 7.31 -6.48
C GLU A 71 7.24 6.72 -6.04
N LEU A 72 7.51 5.48 -6.45
CA LEU A 72 8.77 4.83 -6.13
C LEU A 72 9.95 5.61 -6.71
N ARG A 73 9.86 5.97 -7.98
CA ARG A 73 10.94 6.68 -8.66
C ARG A 73 11.25 8.02 -8.02
N LEU A 74 10.19 8.78 -7.73
CA LEU A 74 10.36 10.12 -7.16
C LEU A 74 10.83 10.08 -5.72
N ASN A 75 10.25 9.19 -4.93
CA ASN A 75 10.52 9.17 -3.49
C ASN A 75 11.85 8.51 -3.14
N ARG A 76 12.37 7.67 -4.01
CA ARG A 76 13.71 7.12 -3.82
C ARG A 76 14.78 8.20 -3.81
N ARG A 77 14.53 9.30 -4.51
CA ARG A 77 15.47 10.43 -4.51
C ARG A 77 15.55 11.08 -3.15
N LEU A 78 14.44 11.07 -2.41
CA LEU A 78 14.36 11.72 -1.11
C LEU A 78 14.67 10.76 0.02
N SER A 79 14.25 9.51 -0.11
CA SER A 79 14.34 8.52 0.96
C SER A 79 14.60 7.14 0.39
N PRO A 80 15.81 6.90 -0.12
CA PRO A 80 16.13 5.61 -0.74
C PRO A 80 16.08 4.44 0.24
N ASP A 81 16.26 4.72 1.54
CA ASP A 81 16.21 3.66 2.54
C ASP A 81 14.80 3.24 2.88
N ILE A 82 13.81 4.05 2.52
CA ILE A 82 12.41 3.77 2.84
C ILE A 82 11.69 3.11 1.67
N TYR A 83 11.83 3.64 0.48
CA TYR A 83 11.11 3.16 -0.70
C TYR A 83 11.87 2.05 -1.38
N LEU A 84 11.35 0.82 -1.29
CA LEU A 84 12.08 -0.36 -1.72
C LEU A 84 11.69 -0.85 -3.12
N ASP A 85 10.38 -0.99 -3.38
CA ASP A 85 9.96 -1.59 -4.66
C ASP A 85 8.47 -1.38 -4.88
N VAL A 86 8.02 -1.67 -6.09
CA VAL A 86 6.60 -1.86 -6.41
C VAL A 86 6.40 -3.36 -6.59
N VAL A 87 5.49 -3.95 -5.82
CA VAL A 87 5.26 -5.38 -5.86
C VAL A 87 3.86 -5.67 -6.35
N GLY A 88 3.72 -6.77 -7.10
CA GLY A 88 2.43 -7.22 -7.57
C GLY A 88 1.72 -8.08 -6.55
N ILE A 89 0.39 -8.04 -6.57
CA ILE A 89 -0.44 -8.92 -5.78
C ILE A 89 -1.21 -9.77 -6.77
N PHE A 90 -1.19 -11.08 -6.58
CA PHE A 90 -1.65 -12.04 -7.56
C PHE A 90 -2.77 -12.91 -7.01
N ASN A 91 -3.31 -13.76 -7.88
CA ASN A 91 -4.33 -14.74 -7.55
C ASN A 91 -5.70 -14.08 -7.45
N THR A 92 -6.43 -14.27 -6.34
CA THR A 92 -7.78 -13.72 -6.21
C THR A 92 -7.86 -12.80 -5.00
N PRO A 93 -8.86 -11.90 -4.96
CA PRO A 93 -9.01 -11.02 -3.79
C PRO A 93 -9.22 -11.77 -2.48
N GLN A 94 -9.86 -12.96 -2.54
CA GLN A 94 -10.14 -13.74 -1.35
C GLN A 94 -8.94 -14.57 -0.90
N ALA A 95 -8.04 -14.87 -1.83
CA ALA A 95 -6.83 -15.67 -1.55
C ALA A 95 -5.64 -15.06 -2.29
N PRO A 96 -5.24 -13.84 -1.91
CA PRO A 96 -4.16 -13.14 -2.63
C PRO A 96 -2.80 -13.75 -2.33
N GLN A 97 -1.88 -13.54 -3.28
CA GLN A 97 -0.50 -13.93 -3.11
C GLN A 97 0.37 -12.71 -3.34
N LEU A 98 1.09 -12.31 -2.31
CA LEU A 98 1.97 -11.16 -2.39
C LEU A 98 3.26 -11.56 -3.10
N GLU A 99 3.66 -10.76 -4.07
CA GLU A 99 4.88 -11.03 -4.84
C GLU A 99 4.90 -12.40 -5.49
N GLY A 100 3.76 -12.81 -6.02
CA GLY A 100 3.64 -14.08 -6.71
C GLY A 100 3.99 -13.99 -8.18
N SER A 101 3.35 -14.82 -8.99
CA SER A 101 3.57 -14.85 -10.42
C SER A 101 2.23 -14.87 -11.15
N GLY A 102 2.27 -14.54 -12.44
CA GLY A 102 1.08 -14.47 -13.26
C GLY A 102 0.66 -13.04 -13.51
N THR A 103 -0.65 -12.84 -13.68
CA THR A 103 -1.20 -11.51 -13.92
C THR A 103 -1.58 -10.86 -12.59
N PRO A 104 -1.00 -9.70 -12.28
CA PRO A 104 -1.34 -9.03 -11.02
C PRO A 104 -2.78 -8.55 -10.99
N ILE A 105 -3.40 -8.65 -9.82
CA ILE A 105 -4.73 -8.10 -9.60
C ILE A 105 -4.65 -6.75 -8.90
N GLU A 106 -3.51 -6.43 -8.30
CA GLU A 106 -3.29 -5.14 -7.66
C GLU A 106 -1.79 -4.93 -7.47
N TYR A 107 -1.40 -3.72 -7.06
CA TYR A 107 -0.01 -3.36 -6.84
C TYR A 107 0.13 -2.63 -5.52
N ALA A 108 1.29 -2.79 -4.90
CA ALA A 108 1.63 -2.09 -3.66
C ALA A 108 3.01 -1.47 -3.77
N VAL A 109 3.18 -0.31 -3.17
CA VAL A 109 4.50 0.26 -2.96
C VAL A 109 5.02 -0.34 -1.67
N LYS A 110 6.11 -1.09 -1.77
CA LYS A 110 6.74 -1.72 -0.61
C LYS A 110 7.75 -0.75 -0.02
N MET A 111 7.60 -0.49 1.27
CA MET A 111 8.45 0.44 1.99
C MET A 111 8.98 -0.24 3.23
N ARG A 112 10.12 0.25 3.72
CA ARG A 112 10.58 -0.13 5.05
C ARG A 112 9.68 0.56 6.07
N ARG A 113 9.25 -0.18 7.08
CA ARG A 113 8.42 0.39 8.13
C ARG A 113 9.24 1.42 8.90
N PHE A 114 8.60 2.52 9.23
CA PHE A 114 9.26 3.61 9.90
C PHE A 114 8.43 4.10 11.06
N ASP A 115 9.11 4.75 12.00
CA ASP A 115 8.47 5.45 13.09
C ASP A 115 8.17 6.86 12.59
N ALA A 116 6.93 7.30 12.70
CA ALA A 116 6.53 8.62 12.20
C ALA A 116 7.35 9.73 12.81
N THR A 117 7.89 9.53 14.01
CA THR A 117 8.70 10.55 14.67
C THR A 117 10.09 10.70 14.08
N THR A 118 10.55 9.71 13.29
CA THR A 118 11.87 9.74 12.68
C THR A 118 11.86 10.21 11.25
N ILE A 119 10.68 10.45 10.67
CA ILE A 119 10.56 10.84 9.28
C ILE A 119 10.53 12.36 9.18
N PRO A 120 11.32 12.96 8.27
CA PRO A 120 11.23 14.40 8.05
C PRO A 120 9.81 14.81 7.68
N GLU A 121 9.41 15.98 8.14
CA GLU A 121 8.06 16.46 7.92
C GLU A 121 7.68 16.51 6.45
N ARG A 122 8.61 16.92 5.59
CA ARG A 122 8.34 16.99 4.15
C ARG A 122 8.04 15.63 3.55
N VAL A 123 8.69 14.58 4.05
CA VAL A 123 8.45 13.22 3.57
C VAL A 123 7.10 12.74 4.08
N GLN A 124 6.79 13.05 5.33
CA GLN A 124 5.52 12.69 5.92
C GLN A 124 4.36 13.31 5.14
N ARG A 125 4.48 14.58 4.78
CA ARG A 125 3.45 15.26 4.00
C ARG A 125 3.27 14.60 2.64
N TYR A 126 4.37 14.19 2.03
CA TYR A 126 4.28 13.51 0.74
C TYR A 126 3.55 12.19 0.87
N LEU A 127 3.82 11.43 1.92
CA LEU A 127 3.14 10.17 2.18
C LEU A 127 1.64 10.38 2.37
N ASP A 128 1.26 11.48 2.98
CA ASP A 128 -0.14 11.79 3.22
C ASP A 128 -0.88 12.18 1.95
N LEU A 129 -0.16 12.72 0.97
CA LEU A 129 -0.77 13.16 -0.29
C LEU A 129 -0.98 12.02 -1.28
N VAL A 130 -0.12 11.06 -1.27
CA VAL A 130 -0.16 9.95 -2.21
C VAL A 130 -0.22 8.63 -1.49
#